data_ceeecf12af14b66f1ef6216c4e1a5f98
#
_entry.id   ceeecf12af14b66f1ef6216c4e1a5f98
#
_cell.length_a   1.000
_cell.length_b   1.000
_cell.length_c   1.000
_cell.angle_alpha   90.00
_cell.angle_beta   90.00
_cell.angle_gamma   90.00
#
_symmetry.space_group_name_H-M   'P 1'
#
loop_
_entity.id
_entity.type
_entity.pdbx_description
1 polymer ?
#
loop_
_entity_poly.entity_id
_entity_poly.type
_entity_poly.pdbx_seq_one_letter_code
_entity_poly.pdbx_strand_id
1 'polypeptide(L)'
;MKDKRYYEQEASLEEYLDWYRKQDSNRYAKPCYTVDMIALAYQEGQIFCPLIQRKSHPFRGSYALPSGFVTPTETGKQAAIREVREEIGLTLSEEMLYTLDTYDNPHRDPRGWVISKTYIIYLPRSAHWEIEAGDDAVIVRWAQLDIRRKQIRLENKLLASDDLAFDHYQMLQDAMERIRGLTAWNPRYLRLLGDTFTLSEATTLTNLFLEKSIQVTNFKRDYSYCLEATNYQKPNKIGRPSTLYRYVERKPFFN
;
A
#
# COMPACT_ATOMS: atom_id res chain seq x y z
N MET A 1 0.36 -3.05 -52.58
CA MET A 1 0.68 -2.80 -51.13
C MET A 1 0.03 -3.92 -50.38
N LYS A 2 0.75 -4.66 -49.53
CA LYS A 2 0.19 -5.74 -48.69
C LYS A 2 -0.83 -5.12 -47.77
N ASP A 3 -2.02 -5.74 -47.63
CA ASP A 3 -3.10 -5.24 -46.78
C ASP A 3 -2.95 -5.70 -45.32
N LYS A 4 -3.81 -5.21 -44.44
CA LYS A 4 -3.81 -5.58 -43.02
C LYS A 4 -3.95 -7.08 -42.80
N ARG A 5 -4.79 -7.74 -43.62
CA ARG A 5 -5.05 -9.19 -43.52
C ARG A 5 -3.79 -10.01 -43.80
N TYR A 6 -2.99 -9.60 -44.81
CA TYR A 6 -1.71 -10.24 -45.09
C TYR A 6 -0.80 -10.20 -43.84
N TYR A 7 -0.65 -9.01 -43.22
CA TYR A 7 0.24 -8.88 -42.05
C TYR A 7 -0.26 -9.68 -40.83
N GLU A 8 -1.58 -9.78 -40.62
CA GLU A 8 -2.17 -10.51 -39.49
C GLU A 8 -2.21 -12.02 -39.68
N GLN A 9 -2.24 -12.54 -40.91
CA GLN A 9 -2.49 -13.97 -41.17
C GLN A 9 -1.37 -14.69 -41.91
N GLU A 10 -0.57 -14.00 -42.71
CA GLU A 10 0.40 -14.61 -43.64
C GLU A 10 1.84 -14.19 -43.39
N ALA A 11 2.09 -13.00 -42.87
CA ALA A 11 3.42 -12.46 -42.64
C ALA A 11 4.14 -13.19 -41.49
N SER A 12 5.47 -13.15 -41.49
CA SER A 12 6.25 -13.55 -40.32
C SER A 12 5.98 -12.62 -39.13
N LEU A 13 6.24 -13.08 -37.91
CA LEU A 13 6.09 -12.25 -36.71
C LEU A 13 6.92 -10.96 -36.80
N GLU A 14 8.15 -11.04 -37.30
CA GLU A 14 9.04 -9.88 -37.45
C GLU A 14 8.46 -8.86 -38.45
N GLU A 15 8.00 -9.33 -39.62
CA GLU A 15 7.36 -8.49 -40.65
C GLU A 15 6.06 -7.85 -40.14
N TYR A 16 5.26 -8.62 -39.37
CA TYR A 16 4.06 -8.11 -38.70
C TYR A 16 4.39 -7.00 -37.68
N LEU A 17 5.38 -7.23 -36.81
CA LEU A 17 5.78 -6.26 -35.79
C LEU A 17 6.33 -4.98 -36.39
N ASP A 18 7.09 -5.07 -37.47
CA ASP A 18 7.60 -3.89 -38.20
C ASP A 18 6.48 -3.10 -38.88
N TRP A 19 5.53 -3.78 -39.47
CA TRP A 19 4.33 -3.14 -40.00
C TRP A 19 3.50 -2.51 -38.90
N TYR A 20 3.25 -3.22 -37.77
CA TYR A 20 2.46 -2.74 -36.65
C TYR A 20 3.06 -1.47 -36.01
N ARG A 21 4.38 -1.42 -35.85
CA ARG A 21 5.09 -0.23 -35.33
C ARG A 21 4.95 1.01 -36.23
N LYS A 22 4.77 0.80 -37.51
CA LYS A 22 4.56 1.88 -38.50
C LYS A 22 3.11 2.35 -38.61
N GLN A 23 2.16 1.61 -37.97
CA GLN A 23 0.78 2.05 -37.92
C GLN A 23 0.64 3.26 -37.00
N ASP A 24 -0.40 4.06 -37.24
CA ASP A 24 -0.72 5.19 -36.38
C ASP A 24 -0.90 4.72 -34.94
N SER A 25 0.03 5.11 -34.06
CA SER A 25 0.02 4.75 -32.65
C SER A 25 -1.20 5.32 -31.89
N ASN A 26 -1.95 6.24 -32.49
CA ASN A 26 -3.11 6.91 -31.94
C ASN A 26 -4.43 6.14 -32.17
N ARG A 27 -4.39 4.99 -32.84
CA ARG A 27 -5.60 4.19 -33.08
C ARG A 27 -6.34 3.80 -31.79
N TYR A 28 -5.59 3.59 -30.72
CA TYR A 28 -6.12 3.38 -29.37
C TYR A 28 -5.48 4.40 -28.42
N ALA A 29 -6.33 5.15 -27.73
CA ALA A 29 -5.84 6.02 -26.67
C ALA A 29 -5.05 5.21 -25.65
N LYS A 30 -3.91 5.73 -25.20
CA LYS A 30 -3.05 5.07 -24.22
C LYS A 30 -3.15 5.83 -22.90
N PRO A 31 -3.62 5.19 -21.83
CA PRO A 31 -3.58 5.82 -20.51
C PRO A 31 -2.13 5.98 -20.06
N CYS A 32 -1.87 7.00 -19.28
CA CYS A 32 -0.69 7.01 -18.43
C CYS A 32 -0.89 6.02 -17.28
N TYR A 33 0.17 5.33 -16.91
CA TYR A 33 0.14 4.39 -15.80
C TYR A 33 0.89 4.97 -14.62
N THR A 34 0.24 5.00 -13.45
CA THR A 34 0.81 5.46 -12.18
C THR A 34 0.72 4.39 -11.11
N VAL A 35 1.45 4.60 -10.04
CA VAL A 35 1.36 3.82 -8.80
C VAL A 35 1.13 4.77 -7.63
N ASP A 36 0.29 4.35 -6.68
CA ASP A 36 0.05 5.06 -5.42
C ASP A 36 0.35 4.12 -4.25
N MET A 37 0.98 4.62 -3.18
CA MET A 37 1.43 3.81 -2.06
C MET A 37 0.79 4.26 -0.74
N ILE A 38 0.17 3.30 -0.05
CA ILE A 38 -0.38 3.46 1.30
C ILE A 38 0.54 2.72 2.26
N ALA A 39 1.56 3.42 2.76
CA ALA A 39 2.49 2.87 3.73
C ALA A 39 1.92 3.03 5.14
N LEU A 40 1.74 1.92 5.85
CA LEU A 40 1.18 1.92 7.20
C LEU A 40 2.27 1.67 8.22
N ALA A 41 2.31 2.49 9.27
CA ALA A 41 3.16 2.32 10.43
C ALA A 41 2.32 2.20 11.71
N TYR A 42 2.83 1.45 12.70
CA TYR A 42 2.18 1.30 13.99
C TYR A 42 3.08 1.83 15.10
N GLN A 43 2.62 2.84 15.82
CA GLN A 43 3.34 3.46 16.92
C GLN A 43 2.35 3.85 18.02
N GLU A 44 2.71 3.60 19.29
CA GLU A 44 1.95 4.03 20.48
C GLU A 44 0.44 3.69 20.44
N GLY A 45 0.11 2.52 19.90
CA GLY A 45 -1.29 2.07 19.82
C GLY A 45 -2.10 2.71 18.68
N GLN A 46 -1.46 3.36 17.74
CA GLN A 46 -2.09 4.06 16.62
C GLN A 46 -1.49 3.66 15.29
N ILE A 47 -2.29 3.79 14.22
CA ILE A 47 -1.86 3.54 12.84
C ILE A 47 -1.62 4.88 12.16
N PHE A 48 -0.51 4.98 11.45
CA PHE A 48 -0.11 6.17 10.70
C PHE A 48 0.14 5.83 9.23
N CYS A 49 -0.06 6.84 8.37
CA CYS A 49 0.27 6.79 6.95
C CYS A 49 0.95 8.11 6.56
N PRO A 50 2.11 8.09 5.87
CA PRO A 50 2.74 9.30 5.40
C PRO A 50 1.94 9.87 4.24
N LEU A 51 1.72 11.18 4.30
CA LEU A 51 1.15 11.99 3.23
C LEU A 51 2.17 13.05 2.82
N ILE A 52 2.27 13.31 1.54
CA ILE A 52 3.08 14.40 0.99
C ILE A 52 2.21 15.62 0.75
N GLN A 53 2.74 16.82 0.96
CA GLN A 53 2.06 18.05 0.57
C GLN A 53 2.54 18.49 -0.82
N ARG A 54 1.60 18.53 -1.76
CA ARG A 54 1.92 18.86 -3.16
C ARG A 54 2.37 20.33 -3.32
N LYS A 55 3.49 20.54 -4.00
CA LYS A 55 4.03 21.88 -4.30
C LYS A 55 3.53 22.44 -5.61
N SER A 56 3.08 21.57 -6.53
CA SER A 56 2.76 21.90 -7.91
C SER A 56 1.32 21.50 -8.26
N HIS A 57 0.80 22.11 -9.33
CA HIS A 57 -0.45 21.69 -9.95
C HIS A 57 -0.34 20.30 -10.60
N PRO A 58 -1.46 19.58 -10.69
CA PRO A 58 -2.77 19.87 -10.11
C PRO A 58 -2.77 19.66 -8.58
N PHE A 59 -3.76 20.21 -7.88
CA PHE A 59 -3.95 20.08 -6.43
C PHE A 59 -2.79 20.64 -5.59
N ARG A 60 -2.21 21.77 -6.00
CA ARG A 60 -1.16 22.46 -5.23
C ARG A 60 -1.64 22.77 -3.82
N GLY A 61 -0.86 22.38 -2.81
CA GLY A 61 -1.14 22.58 -1.39
C GLY A 61 -1.96 21.47 -0.74
N SER A 62 -2.65 20.61 -1.51
CA SER A 62 -3.37 19.44 -0.97
C SER A 62 -2.39 18.35 -0.57
N TYR A 63 -2.83 17.46 0.32
CA TYR A 63 -2.10 16.26 0.68
C TYR A 63 -2.31 15.16 -0.37
N ALA A 64 -1.33 14.28 -0.52
CA ALA A 64 -1.37 13.16 -1.45
C ALA A 64 -0.67 11.93 -0.86
N LEU A 65 -1.01 10.77 -1.37
CA LEU A 65 -0.20 9.57 -1.18
C LEU A 65 1.11 9.71 -1.95
N PRO A 66 2.21 9.12 -1.50
CA PRO A 66 3.39 8.92 -2.33
C PRO A 66 2.99 8.22 -3.62
N SER A 67 3.42 8.76 -4.77
CA SER A 67 2.91 8.31 -6.07
C SER A 67 3.81 8.75 -7.23
N GLY A 68 3.76 8.01 -8.33
CA GLY A 68 4.46 8.44 -9.53
C GLY A 68 4.11 7.67 -10.78
N PHE A 69 4.63 8.15 -11.91
CA PHE A 69 4.44 7.52 -13.20
C PHE A 69 5.36 6.32 -13.37
N VAL A 70 4.81 5.24 -13.92
CA VAL A 70 5.58 4.07 -14.33
C VAL A 70 6.23 4.33 -15.67
N THR A 71 7.55 4.18 -15.75
CA THR A 71 8.30 4.33 -16.99
C THR A 71 8.23 3.04 -17.83
N PRO A 72 8.48 3.12 -19.16
CA PRO A 72 8.43 1.93 -20.03
C PRO A 72 9.45 0.83 -19.69
N THR A 73 10.43 1.11 -18.84
CA THR A 73 11.54 0.19 -18.51
C THR A 73 11.41 -0.45 -17.15
N GLU A 74 10.34 -0.17 -16.41
CA GLU A 74 10.11 -0.71 -15.06
C GLU A 74 8.71 -1.30 -14.91
N THR A 75 8.56 -2.20 -13.96
CA THR A 75 7.25 -2.71 -13.53
C THR A 75 6.60 -1.73 -12.55
N GLY A 76 5.27 -1.82 -12.36
CA GLY A 76 4.59 -1.00 -11.34
C GLY A 76 5.14 -1.19 -9.92
N LYS A 77 5.63 -2.38 -9.55
CA LYS A 77 6.29 -2.59 -8.25
C LYS A 77 7.64 -1.88 -8.16
N GLN A 78 8.43 -1.91 -9.22
CA GLN A 78 9.71 -1.20 -9.27
C GLN A 78 9.51 0.30 -9.20
N ALA A 79 8.52 0.84 -9.93
CA ALA A 79 8.12 2.24 -9.82
C ALA A 79 7.69 2.60 -8.38
N ALA A 80 6.86 1.77 -7.74
CA ALA A 80 6.42 2.00 -6.36
C ALA A 80 7.60 2.06 -5.37
N ILE A 81 8.59 1.18 -5.51
CA ILE A 81 9.80 1.18 -4.68
C ILE A 81 10.63 2.44 -4.92
N ARG A 82 10.80 2.83 -6.19
CA ARG A 82 11.54 4.04 -6.57
C ARG A 82 10.88 5.29 -6.02
N GLU A 83 9.58 5.47 -6.26
CA GLU A 83 8.84 6.67 -5.82
C GLU A 83 8.80 6.79 -4.29
N VAL A 84 8.60 5.69 -3.55
CA VAL A 84 8.64 5.70 -2.08
C VAL A 84 10.03 6.12 -1.58
N ARG A 85 11.09 5.66 -2.24
CA ARG A 85 12.46 6.07 -1.89
C ARG A 85 12.71 7.55 -2.20
N GLU A 86 12.25 8.04 -3.35
CA GLU A 86 12.45 9.43 -3.80
C GLU A 86 11.63 10.42 -2.98
N GLU A 87 10.36 10.11 -2.68
CA GLU A 87 9.45 11.04 -2.01
C GLU A 87 9.50 10.99 -0.47
N ILE A 88 9.74 9.81 0.11
CA ILE A 88 9.68 9.64 1.57
C ILE A 88 10.91 8.93 2.17
N GLY A 89 11.96 8.67 1.38
CA GLY A 89 13.23 8.13 1.85
C GLY A 89 13.23 6.66 2.29
N LEU A 90 12.13 5.92 2.10
CA LEU A 90 12.03 4.54 2.57
C LEU A 90 12.53 3.54 1.53
N THR A 91 13.34 2.57 1.99
CA THR A 91 13.77 1.44 1.16
C THR A 91 12.83 0.25 1.37
N LEU A 92 12.23 -0.23 0.29
CA LEU A 92 11.27 -1.33 0.27
C LEU A 92 11.79 -2.49 -0.58
N SER A 93 11.25 -3.70 -0.31
CA SER A 93 11.35 -4.85 -1.22
C SER A 93 9.99 -5.13 -1.87
N GLU A 94 9.99 -5.82 -3.00
CA GLU A 94 8.75 -6.17 -3.72
C GLU A 94 7.76 -7.00 -2.88
N GLU A 95 8.27 -7.77 -1.93
CA GLU A 95 7.49 -8.62 -1.04
C GLU A 95 6.65 -7.82 -0.02
N MET A 96 7.02 -6.56 0.21
CA MET A 96 6.30 -5.65 1.10
C MET A 96 5.09 -5.00 0.42
N LEU A 97 4.97 -5.11 -0.90
CA LEU A 97 3.94 -4.46 -1.71
C LEU A 97 2.73 -5.39 -1.91
N TYR A 98 1.62 -5.06 -1.28
CA TYR A 98 0.36 -5.78 -1.43
C TYR A 98 -0.61 -4.97 -2.27
N THR A 99 -1.04 -5.51 -3.40
CA THR A 99 -2.01 -4.83 -4.27
C THR A 99 -3.31 -4.57 -3.50
N LEU A 100 -3.74 -3.32 -3.45
CA LEU A 100 -5.06 -2.93 -2.99
C LEU A 100 -6.06 -3.08 -4.14
N ASP A 101 -5.94 -2.22 -5.14
CA ASP A 101 -6.81 -2.20 -6.31
C ASP A 101 -6.19 -1.39 -7.47
N THR A 102 -6.93 -1.29 -8.56
CA THR A 102 -6.63 -0.41 -9.70
C THR A 102 -7.73 0.64 -9.81
N TYR A 103 -7.33 1.90 -9.91
CA TYR A 103 -8.20 3.07 -10.01
C TYR A 103 -8.11 3.62 -11.44
N ASP A 104 -9.18 3.49 -12.19
CA ASP A 104 -9.23 3.74 -13.63
C ASP A 104 -10.35 4.71 -14.06
N ASN A 105 -10.97 5.42 -13.10
CA ASN A 105 -11.96 6.44 -13.44
C ASN A 105 -11.33 7.44 -14.42
N PRO A 106 -11.91 7.66 -15.62
CA PRO A 106 -11.35 8.56 -16.63
C PRO A 106 -11.13 10.00 -16.17
N HIS A 107 -11.83 10.41 -15.12
CA HIS A 107 -11.79 11.78 -14.58
C HIS A 107 -11.00 11.90 -13.28
N ARG A 108 -10.30 10.84 -12.84
CA ARG A 108 -9.52 10.86 -11.60
C ARG A 108 -8.36 11.87 -11.61
N ASP A 109 -7.81 12.13 -12.78
CA ASP A 109 -6.70 13.07 -12.98
C ASP A 109 -7.10 14.14 -14.02
N PRO A 110 -7.08 15.43 -13.66
CA PRO A 110 -7.45 16.51 -14.60
C PRO A 110 -6.47 16.69 -15.77
N ARG A 111 -5.29 16.08 -15.72
CA ARG A 111 -4.28 16.16 -16.80
C ARG A 111 -4.60 15.25 -17.98
N GLY A 112 -5.42 14.21 -17.78
CA GLY A 112 -5.79 13.27 -18.82
C GLY A 112 -6.15 11.89 -18.31
N TRP A 113 -6.19 10.91 -19.21
CA TRP A 113 -6.52 9.54 -18.86
C TRP A 113 -5.35 8.85 -18.14
N VAL A 114 -5.53 8.62 -16.85
CA VAL A 114 -4.54 7.99 -15.97
C VAL A 114 -5.17 6.79 -15.27
N ILE A 115 -4.47 5.67 -15.29
CA ILE A 115 -4.80 4.47 -14.51
C ILE A 115 -3.76 4.33 -13.42
N SER A 116 -4.19 4.14 -12.17
CA SER A 116 -3.29 3.92 -11.06
C SER A 116 -3.47 2.56 -10.42
N LYS A 117 -2.35 1.90 -10.11
CA LYS A 117 -2.31 0.71 -9.29
C LYS A 117 -1.84 1.05 -7.89
N THR A 118 -2.68 0.78 -6.89
CA THR A 118 -2.40 1.12 -5.51
C THR A 118 -1.88 -0.07 -4.72
N TYR A 119 -0.86 0.17 -3.91
CA TYR A 119 -0.27 -0.83 -3.02
C TYR A 119 -0.42 -0.42 -1.56
N ILE A 120 -0.69 -1.41 -0.69
CA ILE A 120 -0.57 -1.29 0.77
C ILE A 120 0.79 -1.83 1.18
N ILE A 121 1.47 -1.13 2.07
CA ILE A 121 2.76 -1.48 2.63
C ILE A 121 2.64 -1.50 4.15
N TYR A 122 3.02 -2.60 4.80
CA TYR A 122 3.06 -2.70 6.26
C TYR A 122 4.50 -2.51 6.73
N LEU A 123 4.78 -1.35 7.30
CA LEU A 123 6.11 -0.98 7.77
C LEU A 123 6.39 -1.60 9.14
N PRO A 124 7.38 -2.51 9.29
CA PRO A 124 7.65 -3.12 10.58
C PRO A 124 8.21 -2.10 11.56
N ARG A 125 7.79 -2.13 12.83
CA ARG A 125 8.24 -1.20 13.89
C ARG A 125 9.74 -1.26 14.18
N SER A 126 10.43 -2.32 13.76
CA SER A 126 11.88 -2.49 13.91
C SER A 126 12.68 -1.58 12.98
N ALA A 127 12.06 -1.06 11.93
CA ALA A 127 12.68 -0.10 11.05
C ALA A 127 12.55 1.30 11.68
N HIS A 128 13.62 2.02 11.81
CA HIS A 128 13.60 3.45 12.17
C HIS A 128 13.09 4.21 10.95
N TRP A 129 11.84 4.64 11.04
CA TRP A 129 11.19 5.41 9.98
C TRP A 129 11.49 6.90 10.19
N GLU A 130 12.75 7.29 10.02
CA GLU A 130 13.10 8.69 9.81
C GLU A 130 12.70 9.01 8.37
N ILE A 131 11.58 9.69 8.22
CA ILE A 131 11.20 10.23 6.92
C ILE A 131 12.06 11.46 6.68
N GLU A 132 13.08 11.30 5.87
CA GLU A 132 13.78 12.42 5.28
C GLU A 132 12.99 12.89 4.07
N ALA A 133 12.57 14.16 4.08
CA ALA A 133 12.05 14.78 2.87
C ALA A 133 13.15 14.75 1.81
N GLY A 134 12.83 14.21 0.62
CA GLY A 134 13.77 14.20 -0.50
C GLY A 134 14.28 15.60 -0.87
N ASP A 135 15.33 15.67 -1.68
CA ASP A 135 16.05 16.92 -2.04
C ASP A 135 15.15 18.04 -2.59
N ASP A 136 13.98 17.71 -3.15
CA ASP A 136 12.97 18.66 -3.60
C ASP A 136 12.02 19.14 -2.48
N ALA A 137 12.41 18.96 -1.22
CA ALA A 137 11.74 19.46 -0.01
C ALA A 137 10.20 19.26 -0.03
N VAL A 138 9.74 18.06 -0.34
CA VAL A 138 8.35 17.66 -0.15
C VAL A 138 8.09 17.58 1.36
N ILE A 139 7.09 18.31 1.85
CA ILE A 139 6.73 18.20 3.26
C ILE A 139 5.98 16.89 3.45
N VAL A 140 6.60 15.94 4.15
CA VAL A 140 5.95 14.70 4.55
C VAL A 140 5.33 14.88 5.94
N ARG A 141 4.10 14.42 6.11
CA ARG A 141 3.35 14.44 7.37
C ARG A 141 2.77 13.06 7.66
N TRP A 142 2.87 12.60 8.88
CA TRP A 142 2.22 11.39 9.34
C TRP A 142 0.76 11.67 9.69
N ALA A 143 -0.16 11.17 8.86
CA ALA A 143 -1.58 11.18 9.16
C ALA A 143 -1.95 9.97 10.01
N GLN A 144 -2.70 10.17 11.07
CA GLN A 144 -3.26 9.09 11.89
C GLN A 144 -4.50 8.51 11.20
N LEU A 145 -4.60 7.19 11.15
CA LEU A 145 -5.75 6.47 10.60
C LEU A 145 -6.54 5.77 11.71
N ASP A 146 -7.79 6.17 11.91
CA ASP A 146 -8.76 5.35 12.66
C ASP A 146 -9.42 4.38 11.69
N ILE A 147 -8.90 3.16 11.65
CA ILE A 147 -9.34 2.13 10.70
C ILE A 147 -10.81 1.75 10.93
N ARG A 148 -11.28 1.73 12.18
CA ARG A 148 -12.68 1.38 12.50
C ARG A 148 -13.66 2.42 12.02
N ARG A 149 -13.36 3.70 12.28
CA ARG A 149 -14.21 4.83 11.90
C ARG A 149 -13.96 5.33 10.48
N LYS A 150 -12.94 4.77 9.82
CA LYS A 150 -12.47 5.23 8.51
C LYS A 150 -12.14 6.74 8.51
N GLN A 151 -11.51 7.22 9.57
CA GLN A 151 -11.14 8.62 9.72
C GLN A 151 -9.65 8.80 9.50
N ILE A 152 -9.30 9.90 8.84
CA ILE A 152 -7.94 10.33 8.57
C ILE A 152 -7.73 11.64 9.33
N ARG A 153 -6.77 11.68 10.23
CA ARG A 153 -6.46 12.86 11.04
C ARG A 153 -5.02 13.30 10.82
N LEU A 154 -4.84 14.55 10.55
CA LEU A 154 -3.52 15.17 10.49
C LEU A 154 -3.44 16.23 11.59
N GLU A 155 -2.55 16.01 12.57
CA GLU A 155 -2.50 16.83 13.79
C GLU A 155 -3.89 16.91 14.45
N ASN A 156 -4.46 18.12 14.53
CA ASN A 156 -5.79 18.35 15.12
C ASN A 156 -6.92 18.40 14.09
N LYS A 157 -6.62 18.23 12.78
CA LYS A 157 -7.60 18.33 11.70
C LYS A 157 -8.06 16.94 11.25
N LEU A 158 -9.37 16.73 11.20
CA LEU A 158 -9.97 15.61 10.48
C LEU A 158 -9.96 15.95 8.98
N LEU A 159 -9.29 15.15 8.17
CA LEU A 159 -9.20 15.37 6.74
C LEU A 159 -10.47 14.88 6.04
N ALA A 160 -10.94 15.65 5.07
CA ALA A 160 -12.02 15.33 4.15
C ALA A 160 -11.47 15.02 2.73
N SER A 161 -12.34 14.65 1.81
CA SER A 161 -11.95 14.37 0.41
C SER A 161 -11.23 15.54 -0.24
N ASP A 162 -11.66 16.77 0.02
CA ASP A 162 -11.10 17.97 -0.61
C ASP A 162 -9.72 18.37 -0.06
N ASP A 163 -9.29 17.77 1.06
CA ASP A 163 -7.96 17.97 1.61
C ASP A 163 -6.90 17.11 0.89
N LEU A 164 -7.33 16.07 0.20
CA LEU A 164 -6.45 15.16 -0.55
C LEU A 164 -6.55 15.41 -2.06
N ALA A 165 -5.45 15.21 -2.75
CA ALA A 165 -5.38 15.29 -4.20
C ALA A 165 -6.02 14.06 -4.85
N PHE A 166 -6.52 14.22 -6.05
CA PHE A 166 -7.08 13.15 -6.86
C PHE A 166 -8.17 12.36 -6.13
N ASP A 167 -8.13 11.05 -6.23
CA ASP A 167 -8.99 10.09 -5.53
C ASP A 167 -8.29 9.43 -4.32
N HIS A 168 -7.20 10.02 -3.80
CA HIS A 168 -6.41 9.45 -2.72
C HIS A 168 -7.18 9.29 -1.40
N TYR A 169 -8.17 10.14 -1.16
CA TYR A 169 -9.09 9.94 -0.02
C TYR A 169 -9.85 8.63 -0.15
N GLN A 170 -10.39 8.34 -1.35
CA GLN A 170 -11.12 7.10 -1.62
C GLN A 170 -10.19 5.89 -1.48
N MET A 171 -8.96 5.97 -2.00
CA MET A 171 -7.97 4.90 -1.86
C MET A 171 -7.68 4.55 -0.40
N LEU A 172 -7.56 5.56 0.47
CA LEU A 172 -7.39 5.36 1.92
C LEU A 172 -8.62 4.72 2.57
N GLN A 173 -9.84 5.14 2.17
CA GLN A 173 -11.09 4.52 2.64
C GLN A 173 -11.16 3.05 2.24
N ASP A 174 -10.84 2.72 1.00
CA ASP A 174 -10.84 1.36 0.47
C ASP A 174 -9.78 0.48 1.14
N ALA A 175 -8.60 1.05 1.41
CA ALA A 175 -7.55 0.35 2.15
C ALA A 175 -7.99 0.00 3.58
N MET A 176 -8.58 0.96 4.29
CA MET A 176 -9.10 0.71 5.65
C MET A 176 -10.19 -0.37 5.64
N GLU A 177 -11.08 -0.34 4.67
CA GLU A 177 -12.11 -1.36 4.49
C GLU A 177 -11.52 -2.72 4.15
N ARG A 178 -10.59 -2.79 3.21
CA ARG A 178 -9.89 -4.01 2.81
C ARG A 178 -9.17 -4.66 4.01
N ILE A 179 -8.45 -3.87 4.80
CA ILE A 179 -7.74 -4.37 5.99
C ILE A 179 -8.73 -4.94 7.00
N ARG A 180 -9.84 -4.24 7.28
CA ARG A 180 -10.89 -4.72 8.18
C ARG A 180 -11.50 -6.03 7.68
N GLY A 181 -11.85 -6.10 6.41
CA GLY A 181 -12.44 -7.29 5.79
C GLY A 181 -11.52 -8.51 5.82
N LEU A 182 -10.21 -8.28 5.77
CA LEU A 182 -9.20 -9.36 5.80
C LEU A 182 -8.73 -9.71 7.22
N THR A 183 -9.14 -8.99 8.26
CA THR A 183 -8.63 -9.15 9.63
C THR A 183 -8.71 -10.58 10.13
N ALA A 184 -9.80 -11.30 9.88
CA ALA A 184 -10.00 -12.67 10.33
C ALA A 184 -9.32 -13.74 9.42
N TRP A 185 -9.01 -13.42 8.17
CA TRP A 185 -8.60 -14.42 7.17
C TRP A 185 -7.14 -14.26 6.73
N ASN A 186 -6.66 -13.03 6.69
CA ASN A 186 -5.31 -12.71 6.25
C ASN A 186 -4.80 -11.47 7.00
N PRO A 187 -4.40 -11.62 8.27
CA PRO A 187 -4.01 -10.51 9.13
C PRO A 187 -2.60 -9.99 8.84
N ARG A 188 -2.34 -9.60 7.59
CA ARG A 188 -1.04 -9.05 7.14
C ARG A 188 -0.60 -7.84 7.95
N TYR A 189 -1.54 -7.10 8.54
CA TYR A 189 -1.23 -5.98 9.44
C TYR A 189 -0.36 -6.41 10.64
N LEU A 190 -0.29 -7.70 10.99
CA LEU A 190 0.63 -8.19 12.02
C LEU A 190 2.11 -7.95 11.66
N ARG A 191 2.44 -7.77 10.37
CA ARG A 191 3.78 -7.35 9.92
C ARG A 191 4.20 -5.99 10.49
N LEU A 192 3.26 -5.12 10.86
CA LEU A 192 3.53 -3.87 11.57
C LEU A 192 4.26 -4.06 12.89
N LEU A 193 4.13 -5.23 13.52
CA LEU A 193 4.83 -5.56 14.76
C LEU A 193 6.29 -6.00 14.54
N GLY A 194 6.73 -6.15 13.29
CA GLY A 194 8.05 -6.65 12.93
C GLY A 194 8.13 -8.18 12.93
N ASP A 195 9.36 -8.71 12.96
CA ASP A 195 9.62 -10.14 12.78
C ASP A 195 9.06 -11.00 13.91
N THR A 196 9.07 -10.45 15.13
CA THR A 196 8.56 -11.16 16.32
C THR A 196 7.78 -10.24 17.24
N PHE A 197 6.76 -10.80 17.89
CA PHE A 197 5.87 -10.09 18.79
C PHE A 197 5.25 -11.02 19.83
N THR A 198 4.72 -10.47 20.92
CA THR A 198 3.94 -11.19 21.90
C THR A 198 2.46 -11.29 21.46
N LEU A 199 1.73 -12.28 21.98
CA LEU A 199 0.28 -12.38 21.72
C LEU A 199 -0.47 -11.14 22.23
N SER A 200 -0.01 -10.53 23.32
CA SER A 200 -0.60 -9.29 23.85
C SER A 200 -0.47 -8.14 22.85
N GLU A 201 0.72 -7.92 22.29
CA GLU A 201 0.96 -6.89 21.27
C GLU A 201 0.10 -7.14 20.03
N ALA A 202 0.05 -8.39 19.54
CA ALA A 202 -0.77 -8.77 18.40
C ALA A 202 -2.28 -8.55 18.67
N THR A 203 -2.75 -8.90 19.87
CA THR A 203 -4.15 -8.68 20.26
C THR A 203 -4.48 -7.19 20.32
N THR A 204 -3.58 -6.38 20.91
CA THR A 204 -3.76 -4.93 21.00
C THR A 204 -3.87 -4.31 19.61
N LEU A 205 -2.96 -4.66 18.71
CA LEU A 205 -2.99 -4.19 17.32
C LEU A 205 -4.27 -4.65 16.62
N THR A 206 -4.64 -5.93 16.73
CA THR A 206 -5.85 -6.48 16.11
C THR A 206 -7.11 -5.76 16.55
N ASN A 207 -7.19 -5.39 17.84
CA ASN A 207 -8.34 -4.69 18.40
C ASN A 207 -8.55 -3.27 17.82
N LEU A 208 -7.56 -2.70 17.11
CA LEU A 208 -7.75 -1.44 16.38
C LEU A 208 -8.62 -1.61 15.12
N PHE A 209 -8.71 -2.83 14.60
CA PHE A 209 -9.45 -3.13 13.38
C PHE A 209 -10.83 -3.74 13.64
N LEU A 210 -11.05 -4.31 14.82
CA LEU A 210 -12.29 -5.01 15.16
C LEU A 210 -13.34 -4.08 15.78
N GLU A 211 -14.62 -4.36 15.48
CA GLU A 211 -15.78 -3.69 16.13
C GLU A 211 -15.82 -4.01 17.62
N LYS A 212 -15.62 -5.29 17.96
CA LYS A 212 -15.58 -5.80 19.33
C LYS A 212 -14.20 -6.30 19.66
N SER A 213 -13.63 -5.81 20.75
CA SER A 213 -12.33 -6.26 21.24
C SER A 213 -12.34 -7.73 21.64
N ILE A 214 -11.27 -8.42 21.31
CA ILE A 214 -11.05 -9.82 21.71
C ILE A 214 -9.97 -9.90 22.79
N GLN A 215 -10.02 -10.99 23.57
CA GLN A 215 -9.02 -11.29 24.58
C GLN A 215 -7.85 -12.08 23.96
N VAL A 216 -6.68 -12.05 24.62
CA VAL A 216 -5.45 -12.74 24.15
C VAL A 216 -5.68 -14.25 23.93
N THR A 217 -6.48 -14.90 24.78
CA THR A 217 -6.81 -16.32 24.67
C THR A 217 -7.60 -16.62 23.39
N ASN A 218 -8.59 -15.77 23.07
CA ASN A 218 -9.38 -15.89 21.84
C ASN A 218 -8.50 -15.57 20.62
N PHE A 219 -7.67 -14.53 20.69
CA PHE A 219 -6.73 -14.21 19.63
C PHE A 219 -5.82 -15.41 19.30
N LYS A 220 -5.22 -16.03 20.33
CA LYS A 220 -4.36 -17.21 20.12
C LYS A 220 -5.10 -18.35 19.43
N ARG A 221 -6.33 -18.64 19.82
CA ARG A 221 -7.16 -19.68 19.20
C ARG A 221 -7.48 -19.35 17.75
N ASP A 222 -8.01 -18.15 17.52
CA ASP A 222 -8.59 -17.75 16.23
C ASP A 222 -7.53 -17.47 15.16
N TYR A 223 -6.32 -17.07 15.57
CA TYR A 223 -5.20 -16.75 14.66
C TYR A 223 -4.07 -17.78 14.69
N SER A 224 -4.27 -18.93 15.35
CA SER A 224 -3.26 -20.00 15.44
C SER A 224 -2.75 -20.48 14.06
N TYR A 225 -3.59 -20.40 13.03
CA TYR A 225 -3.26 -20.82 11.67
C TYR A 225 -2.13 -20.02 11.03
N CYS A 226 -1.89 -18.77 11.45
CA CYS A 226 -0.89 -17.87 10.88
C CYS A 226 0.18 -17.43 11.89
N LEU A 227 0.26 -18.09 13.06
CA LEU A 227 1.22 -17.79 14.11
C LEU A 227 2.14 -18.99 14.35
N GLU A 228 3.44 -18.72 14.37
CA GLU A 228 4.45 -19.69 14.81
C GLU A 228 5.14 -19.19 16.07
N ALA A 229 5.16 -20.03 17.11
CA ALA A 229 5.94 -19.75 18.31
C ALA A 229 7.44 -19.84 18.01
N THR A 230 8.21 -18.91 18.53
CA THR A 230 9.67 -18.94 18.46
C THR A 230 10.27 -19.51 19.74
N ASN A 231 11.56 -19.83 19.71
CA ASN A 231 12.31 -20.22 20.92
C ASN A 231 12.70 -19.01 21.78
N TYR A 232 12.35 -17.79 21.37
CA TYR A 232 12.69 -16.56 22.07
C TYR A 232 11.56 -16.14 23.01
N GLN A 233 11.97 -15.47 24.09
CA GLN A 233 11.06 -14.93 25.08
C GLN A 233 11.38 -13.45 25.35
N LYS A 234 10.34 -12.66 25.60
CA LYS A 234 10.46 -11.26 26.02
C LYS A 234 10.28 -11.21 27.54
N PRO A 235 11.24 -10.64 28.29
CA PRO A 235 11.06 -10.43 29.73
C PRO A 235 9.85 -9.55 30.00
N ASN A 236 9.04 -9.92 30.99
CA ASN A 236 7.95 -9.08 31.50
C ASN A 236 8.47 -8.31 32.73
N LYS A 237 7.88 -7.14 33.00
CA LYS A 237 8.16 -6.40 34.24
C LYS A 237 7.80 -7.19 35.49
N ILE A 238 6.72 -7.98 35.41
CA ILE A 238 6.22 -8.83 36.49
C ILE A 238 5.74 -10.15 35.85
N GLY A 239 6.08 -11.30 36.46
CA GLY A 239 5.60 -12.61 36.03
C GLY A 239 6.54 -13.33 35.03
N ARG A 240 6.03 -14.43 34.47
CA ARG A 240 6.77 -15.28 33.53
C ARG A 240 7.04 -14.55 32.21
N PRO A 241 8.24 -14.72 31.60
CA PRO A 241 8.53 -14.19 30.29
C PRO A 241 7.49 -14.63 29.24
N SER A 242 7.17 -13.73 28.31
CA SER A 242 6.23 -13.99 27.24
C SER A 242 6.92 -14.65 26.03
N THR A 243 6.37 -15.74 25.53
CA THR A 243 6.81 -16.34 24.26
C THR A 243 6.63 -15.35 23.12
N LEU A 244 7.64 -15.23 22.26
CA LEU A 244 7.55 -14.48 21.02
C LEU A 244 7.01 -15.35 19.89
N TYR A 245 6.18 -14.76 19.07
CA TYR A 245 5.57 -15.36 17.89
C TYR A 245 5.98 -14.58 16.65
N ARG A 246 5.95 -15.24 15.48
CA ARG A 246 6.06 -14.60 14.17
C ARG A 246 4.80 -14.84 13.36
N TYR A 247 4.48 -13.88 12.52
CA TYR A 247 3.42 -14.02 11.52
C TYR A 247 3.95 -14.82 10.32
N VAL A 248 3.20 -15.84 9.92
CA VAL A 248 3.48 -16.65 8.73
C VAL A 248 2.30 -16.54 7.79
N GLU A 249 2.56 -15.99 6.61
CA GLU A 249 1.55 -15.91 5.58
C GLU A 249 1.29 -17.31 5.02
N ARG A 250 0.14 -17.88 5.35
CA ARG A 250 -0.33 -19.13 4.76
C ARG A 250 -1.29 -18.81 3.63
N LYS A 251 -1.11 -19.47 2.48
CA LYS A 251 -2.12 -19.41 1.41
C LYS A 251 -3.43 -19.93 1.99
N PRO A 252 -4.55 -19.21 1.79
CA PRO A 252 -5.85 -19.74 2.21
C PRO A 252 -6.08 -21.10 1.57
N PHE A 253 -6.69 -22.02 2.35
CA PHE A 253 -7.02 -23.41 1.94
C PHE A 253 -8.15 -23.48 0.90
N PHE A 254 -8.16 -22.59 -0.06
CA PHE A 254 -9.05 -22.72 -1.22
C PHE A 254 -8.21 -23.22 -2.39
N ASN A 255 -8.29 -24.55 -2.61
CA ASN A 255 -7.93 -25.16 -3.87
C ASN A 255 -8.93 -24.74 -4.94
#